data_acf370c9144ec7d899165673003108e1
#
_entry.id   acf370c9144ec7d899165673003108e1
#
_cell.length_a   1.000
_cell.length_b   1.000
_cell.length_c   1.000
_cell.angle_alpha   90.00
_cell.angle_beta   90.00
_cell.angle_gamma   90.00
#
_symmetry.space_group_name_H-M   'P 1'
#
loop_
_entity.id
_entity.type
_entity.pdbx_description
1 polymer ?
#
loop_
_entity_poly.entity_id
_entity_poly.type
_entity_poly.pdbx_seq_one_letter_code
_entity_poly.pdbx_strand_id
1 'polypeptide(L)'
;MYILFISIAIMIILSFLMLSGFKSPSNYIKIGEKAPLFELFDQDEKIFSLKDYNGKKMVIYFFPKAFTPGWTKQACGFRDQYSIYQENNIEIIGISYDLREKQKSFSEKNKLNFRVLSDSKKEVSKLYGVDTYFFPKRVTFLIDENGIVFDVIDDMSLSDYAKNIIQIFKKHNIESNENIEK
;
A
#
# COMPACT_ATOMS: atom_id res chain seq x y z
N MET A 1 -45.23 8.22 27.40
CA MET A 1 -44.00 8.71 28.06
C MET A 1 -42.87 7.69 27.98
N TYR A 2 -43.04 6.42 28.36
CA TYR A 2 -41.99 5.37 28.28
C TYR A 2 -41.42 5.12 26.86
N ILE A 3 -42.25 5.12 25.83
CA ILE A 3 -41.86 4.88 24.45
C ILE A 3 -40.89 5.97 23.93
N LEU A 4 -41.10 7.22 24.34
CA LEU A 4 -40.26 8.34 23.98
C LEU A 4 -38.84 8.20 24.61
N PHE A 5 -38.75 7.76 25.85
CA PHE A 5 -37.46 7.53 26.53
C PHE A 5 -36.71 6.36 25.93
N ILE A 6 -37.38 5.29 25.50
CA ILE A 6 -36.75 4.15 24.82
C ILE A 6 -36.21 4.55 23.46
N SER A 7 -36.94 5.36 22.68
CA SER A 7 -36.43 5.82 21.35
C SER A 7 -35.24 6.75 21.47
N ILE A 8 -35.20 7.63 22.48
CA ILE A 8 -34.05 8.51 22.74
C ILE A 8 -32.84 7.69 23.20
N ALA A 9 -33.01 6.70 24.06
CA ALA A 9 -31.95 5.82 24.52
C ALA A 9 -31.33 5.01 23.35
N ILE A 10 -32.17 4.49 22.45
CA ILE A 10 -31.71 3.79 21.24
C ILE A 10 -30.95 4.71 20.31
N MET A 11 -31.40 5.95 20.10
CA MET A 11 -30.68 6.94 19.28
C MET A 11 -29.33 7.30 19.90
N ILE A 12 -29.20 7.44 21.20
CA ILE A 12 -27.94 7.72 21.89
C ILE A 12 -27.01 6.52 21.79
N ILE A 13 -27.48 5.31 21.92
CA ILE A 13 -26.67 4.09 21.76
C ILE A 13 -26.19 3.93 20.32
N LEU A 14 -27.06 4.18 19.33
CA LEU A 14 -26.68 4.16 17.92
C LEU A 14 -25.66 5.26 17.58
N SER A 15 -25.82 6.46 18.14
CA SER A 15 -24.87 7.55 17.96
C SER A 15 -23.53 7.25 18.64
N PHE A 16 -23.53 6.63 19.82
CA PHE A 16 -22.32 6.20 20.51
C PHE A 16 -21.60 5.05 19.78
N LEU A 17 -22.34 4.11 19.18
CA LEU A 17 -21.80 3.05 18.31
C LEU A 17 -21.23 3.61 17.00
N MET A 18 -21.79 4.69 16.48
CA MET A 18 -21.22 5.38 15.30
C MET A 18 -19.99 6.24 15.64
N LEU A 19 -19.89 6.78 16.86
CA LEU A 19 -18.76 7.56 17.34
C LEU A 19 -17.60 6.71 17.87
N SER A 20 -17.87 5.52 18.39
CA SER A 20 -16.85 4.51 18.62
C SER A 20 -16.50 3.91 17.27
N GLY A 21 -15.60 4.57 16.53
CA GLY A 21 -15.14 4.12 15.22
C GLY A 21 -14.81 2.63 15.27
N PHE A 22 -15.77 1.82 14.86
CA PHE A 22 -15.59 0.38 14.69
C PHE A 22 -14.64 0.22 13.51
N LYS A 23 -13.34 0.27 13.79
CA LYS A 23 -12.30 -0.05 12.82
C LYS A 23 -12.54 -1.54 12.52
N SER A 24 -13.20 -1.82 11.42
CA SER A 24 -13.34 -3.20 10.94
C SER A 24 -11.95 -3.84 10.96
N PRO A 25 -11.79 -5.06 11.47
CA PRO A 25 -10.49 -5.72 11.45
C PRO A 25 -9.97 -5.65 10.01
N SER A 26 -8.79 -5.09 9.85
CA SER A 26 -8.15 -5.02 8.53
C SER A 26 -7.91 -6.45 8.05
N ASN A 27 -8.50 -6.80 6.92
CA ASN A 27 -8.34 -8.13 6.31
C ASN A 27 -7.04 -8.22 5.50
N TYR A 28 -6.06 -7.36 5.85
CA TYR A 28 -4.76 -7.31 5.19
C TYR A 28 -3.94 -8.56 5.48
N ILE A 29 -3.00 -8.86 4.59
CA ILE A 29 -1.93 -9.80 4.86
C ILE A 29 -1.23 -9.37 6.16
N LYS A 30 -0.98 -10.32 7.04
CA LYS A 30 -0.38 -10.04 8.35
C LYS A 30 1.13 -9.89 8.24
N ILE A 31 1.67 -9.08 9.13
CA ILE A 31 3.11 -8.99 9.34
C ILE A 31 3.62 -10.39 9.72
N GLY A 32 4.74 -10.82 9.10
CA GLY A 32 5.32 -12.15 9.21
C GLY A 32 4.85 -13.16 8.18
N GLU A 33 3.80 -12.86 7.39
CA GLU A 33 3.34 -13.73 6.31
C GLU A 33 4.09 -13.45 5.01
N LYS A 34 4.21 -14.45 4.15
CA LYS A 34 4.74 -14.25 2.79
C LYS A 34 3.80 -13.41 1.95
N ALA A 35 4.37 -12.45 1.21
CA ALA A 35 3.64 -11.70 0.21
C ALA A 35 3.11 -12.65 -0.87
N PRO A 36 1.79 -12.64 -1.16
CA PRO A 36 1.22 -13.46 -2.24
C PRO A 36 1.85 -13.12 -3.58
N LEU A 37 2.24 -14.15 -4.31
CA LEU A 37 2.78 -14.00 -5.66
C LEU A 37 1.67 -13.57 -6.62
N PHE A 38 2.01 -12.67 -7.53
CA PHE A 38 1.10 -12.20 -8.56
C PHE A 38 1.83 -11.78 -9.83
N GLU A 39 1.07 -11.65 -10.91
CA GLU A 39 1.51 -11.08 -12.18
C GLU A 39 0.51 -10.03 -12.64
N LEU A 40 1.01 -8.87 -13.06
CA LEU A 40 0.22 -7.77 -13.62
C LEU A 40 0.98 -7.10 -14.75
N PHE A 41 0.25 -6.43 -15.64
CA PHE A 41 0.87 -5.54 -16.62
C PHE A 41 1.24 -4.20 -16.00
N ASP A 42 2.41 -3.71 -16.34
CA ASP A 42 2.85 -2.35 -16.00
C ASP A 42 2.32 -1.32 -17.04
N GLN A 43 2.66 -0.06 -16.84
CA GLN A 43 2.30 1.07 -17.72
C GLN A 43 2.86 0.95 -19.14
N ASP A 44 3.88 0.13 -19.36
CA ASP A 44 4.53 -0.09 -20.66
C ASP A 44 4.14 -1.44 -21.29
N GLU A 45 3.04 -2.03 -20.83
CA GLU A 45 2.51 -3.33 -21.28
C GLU A 45 3.45 -4.52 -21.05
N LYS A 46 4.42 -4.38 -20.17
CA LYS A 46 5.30 -5.47 -19.78
C LYS A 46 4.70 -6.20 -18.58
N ILE A 47 4.85 -7.52 -18.58
CA ILE A 47 4.44 -8.34 -17.42
C ILE A 47 5.43 -8.08 -16.28
N PHE A 48 4.89 -7.71 -15.13
CA PHE A 48 5.57 -7.73 -13.85
C PHE A 48 5.18 -9.00 -13.12
N SER A 49 6.16 -9.79 -12.68
CA SER A 49 5.95 -10.96 -11.81
C SER A 49 6.68 -10.75 -10.49
N LEU A 50 5.98 -10.81 -9.36
CA LEU A 50 6.61 -10.65 -8.05
C LEU A 50 7.68 -11.73 -7.79
N LYS A 51 7.54 -12.91 -8.40
CA LYS A 51 8.50 -14.00 -8.32
C LYS A 51 9.91 -13.63 -8.79
N ASP A 52 10.00 -12.71 -9.76
CA ASP A 52 11.29 -12.29 -10.35
C ASP A 52 12.09 -11.36 -9.42
N TYR A 53 11.48 -10.95 -8.31
CA TYR A 53 12.08 -10.05 -7.32
C TYR A 53 12.51 -10.77 -6.03
N ASN A 54 12.66 -12.07 -6.08
CA ASN A 54 13.21 -12.85 -4.96
C ASN A 54 14.62 -12.32 -4.60
N GLY A 55 14.88 -12.11 -3.32
CA GLY A 55 16.13 -11.51 -2.83
C GLY A 55 16.17 -9.97 -2.88
N LYS A 56 15.07 -9.31 -3.30
CA LYS A 56 14.94 -7.85 -3.26
C LYS A 56 13.92 -7.41 -2.24
N LYS A 57 14.21 -6.31 -1.56
CA LYS A 57 13.24 -5.62 -0.72
C LYS A 57 12.25 -4.86 -1.59
N MET A 58 10.99 -4.77 -1.14
CA MET A 58 9.95 -4.15 -1.95
C MET A 58 9.04 -3.24 -1.15
N VAL A 59 8.62 -2.16 -1.80
CA VAL A 59 7.50 -1.32 -1.41
C VAL A 59 6.37 -1.57 -2.41
N ILE A 60 5.32 -2.25 -1.97
CA ILE A 60 4.09 -2.41 -2.76
C ILE A 60 3.04 -1.49 -2.17
N TYR A 61 2.65 -0.45 -2.92
CA TYR A 61 1.67 0.48 -2.45
C TYR A 61 0.41 0.50 -3.32
N PHE A 62 -0.74 0.30 -2.69
CA PHE A 62 -2.04 0.40 -3.34
C PHE A 62 -2.57 1.82 -3.27
N PHE A 63 -3.06 2.30 -4.39
CA PHE A 63 -3.56 3.65 -4.51
C PHE A 63 -4.95 3.75 -5.15
N PRO A 64 -5.80 4.70 -4.70
CA PRO A 64 -7.17 4.77 -5.17
C PRO A 64 -7.29 5.06 -6.66
N LYS A 65 -6.63 6.10 -7.16
CA LYS A 65 -6.81 6.57 -8.54
C LYS A 65 -5.71 7.52 -8.98
N ALA A 66 -5.17 7.31 -10.17
CA ALA A 66 -4.23 8.22 -10.83
C ALA A 66 -4.81 9.63 -10.98
N PHE A 67 -3.95 10.64 -10.98
CA PHE A 67 -4.28 12.08 -11.08
C PHE A 67 -5.05 12.69 -9.89
N THR A 68 -5.20 12.01 -8.76
CA THR A 68 -5.70 12.65 -7.55
C THR A 68 -4.56 13.39 -6.82
N PRO A 69 -4.81 14.60 -6.23
CA PRO A 69 -3.72 15.45 -5.70
C PRO A 69 -2.83 14.78 -4.65
N GLY A 70 -3.41 14.17 -3.63
CA GLY A 70 -2.65 13.50 -2.56
C GLY A 70 -1.83 12.31 -3.07
N TRP A 71 -2.34 11.63 -4.08
CA TRP A 71 -1.69 10.51 -4.70
C TRP A 71 -0.53 10.93 -5.61
N THR A 72 -0.74 11.97 -6.42
CA THR A 72 0.32 12.55 -7.25
C THR A 72 1.49 13.00 -6.38
N LYS A 73 1.23 13.64 -5.23
CA LYS A 73 2.26 14.05 -4.28
C LYS A 73 3.07 12.86 -3.76
N GLN A 74 2.42 11.75 -3.42
CA GLN A 74 3.10 10.55 -2.92
C GLN A 74 3.96 9.89 -4.01
N ALA A 75 3.42 9.72 -5.22
CA ALA A 75 4.16 9.16 -6.35
C ALA A 75 5.39 10.03 -6.70
N CYS A 76 5.25 11.35 -6.71
CA CYS A 76 6.37 12.27 -6.89
C CYS A 76 7.39 12.15 -5.74
N GLY A 77 6.95 11.97 -4.49
CA GLY A 77 7.85 11.73 -3.37
C GLY A 77 8.70 10.46 -3.55
N PHE A 78 8.12 9.37 -4.01
CA PHE A 78 8.87 8.16 -4.37
C PHE A 78 9.84 8.39 -5.52
N ARG A 79 9.39 9.05 -6.60
CA ARG A 79 10.25 9.41 -7.74
C ARG A 79 11.48 10.19 -7.29
N ASP A 80 11.30 11.19 -6.46
CA ASP A 80 12.35 12.11 -6.02
C ASP A 80 13.37 11.43 -5.08
N GLN A 81 13.00 10.34 -4.42
CA GLN A 81 13.85 9.53 -3.56
C GLN A 81 14.33 8.22 -4.22
N TYR A 82 14.00 7.98 -5.48
CA TYR A 82 14.19 6.67 -6.13
C TYR A 82 15.63 6.17 -6.12
N SER A 83 16.61 7.06 -6.31
CA SER A 83 18.04 6.68 -6.24
C SER A 83 18.40 6.06 -4.89
N ILE A 84 17.88 6.61 -3.78
CA ILE A 84 18.15 6.10 -2.44
C ILE A 84 17.51 4.72 -2.26
N TYR A 85 16.32 4.49 -2.83
CA TYR A 85 15.69 3.17 -2.81
C TYR A 85 16.55 2.15 -3.56
N GLN A 86 17.05 2.49 -4.76
CA GLN A 86 17.92 1.61 -5.56
C GLN A 86 19.23 1.29 -4.84
N GLU A 87 19.87 2.28 -4.23
CA GLU A 87 21.11 2.10 -3.43
C GLU A 87 20.91 1.13 -2.25
N ASN A 88 19.68 1.04 -1.71
CA ASN A 88 19.32 0.12 -0.63
C ASN A 88 18.71 -1.21 -1.13
N ASN A 89 18.76 -1.49 -2.43
CA ASN A 89 18.16 -2.67 -3.10
C ASN A 89 16.66 -2.80 -2.81
N ILE A 90 15.94 -1.67 -2.82
CA ILE A 90 14.48 -1.62 -2.60
C ILE A 90 13.80 -1.27 -3.93
N GLU A 91 12.89 -2.11 -4.39
CA GLU A 91 12.03 -1.86 -5.54
C GLU A 91 10.71 -1.22 -5.10
N ILE A 92 10.20 -0.29 -5.92
CA ILE A 92 8.93 0.40 -5.64
C ILE A 92 7.92 0.05 -6.71
N ILE A 93 6.71 -0.31 -6.29
CA ILE A 93 5.62 -0.67 -7.18
C ILE A 93 4.33 -0.05 -6.70
N GLY A 94 3.65 0.68 -7.59
CA GLY A 94 2.31 1.19 -7.35
C GLY A 94 1.25 0.31 -8.01
N ILE A 95 0.12 0.05 -7.36
CA ILE A 95 -0.98 -0.75 -7.89
C ILE A 95 -2.30 -0.01 -7.74
N SER A 96 -3.08 0.07 -8.82
CA SER A 96 -4.45 0.59 -8.79
C SER A 96 -5.36 -0.14 -9.77
N TYR A 97 -6.67 0.17 -9.73
CA TYR A 97 -7.65 -0.34 -10.71
C TYR A 97 -7.64 0.42 -12.04
N ASP A 98 -6.85 1.49 -12.14
CA ASP A 98 -6.76 2.27 -13.38
C ASP A 98 -6.24 1.38 -14.52
N LEU A 99 -6.79 1.57 -15.72
CA LEU A 99 -6.34 0.90 -16.93
C LEU A 99 -4.89 1.34 -17.28
N ARG A 100 -4.18 0.48 -18.02
CA ARG A 100 -2.77 0.67 -18.40
C ARG A 100 -2.50 2.01 -19.08
N GLU A 101 -3.37 2.39 -20.01
CA GLU A 101 -3.23 3.64 -20.76
C GLU A 101 -3.28 4.87 -19.84
N LYS A 102 -4.13 4.81 -18.80
CA LYS A 102 -4.22 5.88 -17.81
C LYS A 102 -3.01 5.91 -16.88
N GLN A 103 -2.51 4.75 -16.49
CA GLN A 103 -1.30 4.65 -15.70
C GLN A 103 -0.08 5.11 -16.49
N LYS A 104 0.00 4.80 -17.79
CA LYS A 104 1.03 5.31 -18.69
C LYS A 104 1.01 6.83 -18.74
N SER A 105 -0.15 7.42 -19.03
CA SER A 105 -0.31 8.88 -19.05
C SER A 105 0.06 9.53 -17.71
N PHE A 106 -0.27 8.87 -16.57
CA PHE A 106 0.09 9.36 -15.25
C PHE A 106 1.60 9.28 -15.00
N SER A 107 2.24 8.16 -15.35
CA SER A 107 3.67 7.93 -15.22
C SER A 107 4.46 8.94 -16.07
N GLU A 108 4.11 9.11 -17.32
CA GLU A 108 4.75 10.06 -18.25
C GLU A 108 4.62 11.51 -17.76
N LYS A 109 3.40 11.93 -17.40
CA LYS A 109 3.14 13.30 -16.91
C LYS A 109 3.95 13.64 -15.67
N ASN A 110 4.10 12.69 -14.76
CA ASN A 110 4.80 12.89 -13.50
C ASN A 110 6.26 12.41 -13.56
N LYS A 111 6.72 11.93 -14.71
CA LYS A 111 8.09 11.41 -14.93
C LYS A 111 8.47 10.35 -13.89
N LEU A 112 7.56 9.40 -13.63
CA LEU A 112 7.82 8.34 -12.67
C LEU A 112 8.91 7.41 -13.21
N ASN A 113 9.84 7.04 -12.36
CA ASN A 113 10.99 6.19 -12.66
C ASN A 113 10.88 4.78 -12.04
N PHE A 114 9.66 4.40 -11.64
CA PHE A 114 9.29 3.10 -11.10
C PHE A 114 7.97 2.62 -11.75
N ARG A 115 7.63 1.35 -11.52
CA ARG A 115 6.48 0.72 -12.16
C ARG A 115 5.17 1.03 -11.46
N VAL A 116 4.12 1.24 -12.27
CA VAL A 116 2.73 1.31 -11.83
C VAL A 116 1.93 0.24 -12.57
N LEU A 117 1.27 -0.64 -11.81
CA LEU A 117 0.64 -1.85 -12.30
C LEU A 117 -0.89 -1.71 -12.34
N SER A 118 -1.51 -2.28 -13.36
CA SER A 118 -2.96 -2.25 -13.56
C SER A 118 -3.61 -3.51 -12.99
N ASP A 119 -4.29 -3.38 -11.86
CA ASP A 119 -5.14 -4.43 -11.26
C ASP A 119 -6.62 -4.18 -11.57
N SER A 120 -6.97 -3.99 -12.84
CA SER A 120 -8.34 -3.66 -13.28
C SER A 120 -9.36 -4.76 -12.94
N LYS A 121 -8.92 -6.00 -12.75
CA LYS A 121 -9.74 -7.13 -12.31
C LYS A 121 -9.83 -7.27 -10.79
N LYS A 122 -9.09 -6.45 -10.03
CA LYS A 122 -9.03 -6.46 -8.55
C LYS A 122 -8.53 -7.78 -7.95
N GLU A 123 -7.81 -8.59 -8.70
CA GLU A 123 -7.35 -9.92 -8.27
C GLU A 123 -6.26 -9.78 -7.21
N VAL A 124 -5.27 -8.93 -7.46
CA VAL A 124 -4.16 -8.68 -6.53
C VAL A 124 -4.63 -7.92 -5.30
N SER A 125 -5.49 -6.92 -5.48
CA SER A 125 -6.06 -6.17 -4.35
C SER A 125 -6.85 -7.07 -3.40
N LYS A 126 -7.55 -8.10 -3.92
CA LYS A 126 -8.23 -9.13 -3.09
C LYS A 126 -7.23 -9.99 -2.34
N LEU A 127 -6.15 -10.46 -3.01
CA LEU A 127 -5.10 -11.25 -2.37
C LEU A 127 -4.45 -10.50 -1.19
N TYR A 128 -4.26 -9.19 -1.33
CA TYR A 128 -3.67 -8.34 -0.30
C TYR A 128 -4.69 -7.79 0.71
N GLY A 129 -5.99 -8.10 0.55
CA GLY A 129 -7.06 -7.69 1.46
C GLY A 129 -7.38 -6.18 1.43
N VAL A 130 -7.03 -5.51 0.33
CA VAL A 130 -7.19 -4.06 0.15
C VAL A 130 -8.31 -3.69 -0.81
N ASP A 131 -9.02 -4.67 -1.35
CA ASP A 131 -10.08 -4.43 -2.33
C ASP A 131 -11.28 -3.70 -1.73
N THR A 132 -11.87 -2.83 -2.54
CA THR A 132 -13.17 -2.22 -2.32
C THR A 132 -13.95 -2.15 -3.62
N TYR A 133 -15.20 -1.67 -3.56
CA TYR A 133 -16.05 -1.62 -4.75
C TYR A 133 -15.51 -0.70 -5.85
N PHE A 134 -15.04 0.50 -5.53
CA PHE A 134 -14.65 1.50 -6.53
C PHE A 134 -13.15 1.62 -6.77
N PHE A 135 -12.32 1.47 -5.72
CA PHE A 135 -10.87 1.63 -5.77
C PHE A 135 -10.22 0.89 -4.60
N PRO A 136 -8.96 0.48 -4.68
CA PRO A 136 -8.28 -0.18 -3.57
C PRO A 136 -8.14 0.76 -2.37
N LYS A 137 -8.11 0.21 -1.17
CA LYS A 137 -7.70 0.94 0.03
C LYS A 137 -6.28 1.46 -0.17
N ARG A 138 -5.99 2.58 0.48
CA ARG A 138 -4.65 3.15 0.47
C ARG A 138 -3.80 2.46 1.53
N VAL A 139 -3.02 1.48 1.12
CA VAL A 139 -2.17 0.67 1.99
C VAL A 139 -0.84 0.44 1.32
N THR A 140 0.23 0.47 2.10
CA THR A 140 1.58 0.12 1.64
C THR A 140 2.09 -1.05 2.43
N PHE A 141 2.59 -2.05 1.73
CA PHE A 141 3.24 -3.24 2.28
C PHE A 141 4.75 -3.10 2.08
N LEU A 142 5.51 -3.31 3.16
CA LEU A 142 6.95 -3.37 3.15
C LEU A 142 7.38 -4.83 3.25
N ILE A 143 8.15 -5.27 2.27
CA ILE A 143 8.52 -6.67 2.08
C ILE A 143 10.05 -6.78 2.12
N ASP A 144 10.56 -7.72 2.91
CA ASP A 144 11.98 -8.00 3.02
C ASP A 144 12.52 -8.84 1.85
N GLU A 145 13.82 -9.11 1.83
CA GLU A 145 14.49 -9.91 0.80
C GLU A 145 14.07 -11.39 0.78
N ASN A 146 13.42 -11.88 1.84
CA ASN A 146 12.86 -13.22 1.93
C ASN A 146 11.42 -13.28 1.41
N GLY A 147 10.85 -12.14 0.98
CA GLY A 147 9.47 -12.02 0.54
C GLY A 147 8.46 -11.99 1.69
N ILE A 148 8.89 -11.68 2.90
CA ILE A 148 8.03 -11.58 4.09
C ILE A 148 7.55 -10.13 4.25
N VAL A 149 6.26 -9.95 4.48
CA VAL A 149 5.68 -8.65 4.85
C VAL A 149 6.12 -8.33 6.27
N PHE A 150 6.99 -7.35 6.46
CA PHE A 150 7.48 -6.97 7.79
C PHE A 150 6.81 -5.71 8.34
N ASP A 151 6.12 -4.93 7.51
CA ASP A 151 5.33 -3.80 7.96
C ASP A 151 4.17 -3.49 6.99
N VAL A 152 3.08 -2.90 7.53
CA VAL A 152 1.88 -2.52 6.77
C VAL A 152 1.44 -1.13 7.20
N ILE A 153 1.49 -0.16 6.28
CA ILE A 153 1.19 1.24 6.53
C ILE A 153 -0.15 1.59 5.91
N ASP A 154 -1.17 1.80 6.72
CA ASP A 154 -2.54 2.19 6.31
C ASP A 154 -2.91 3.61 6.73
N ASP A 155 -2.08 4.26 7.54
CA ASP A 155 -2.20 5.68 7.93
C ASP A 155 -1.14 6.51 7.22
N MET A 156 -1.57 7.55 6.51
CA MET A 156 -0.71 8.29 5.62
C MET A 156 -0.72 9.78 5.94
N SER A 157 0.16 10.16 6.87
CA SER A 157 0.70 11.52 6.88
C SER A 157 1.58 11.69 5.63
N LEU A 158 1.17 12.54 4.70
CA LEU A 158 1.83 12.72 3.38
C LEU A 158 3.14 13.53 3.43
N SER A 159 3.54 14.03 4.60
CA SER A 159 4.82 14.71 4.74
C SER A 159 5.95 13.67 4.82
N ASP A 160 6.90 13.77 3.90
CA ASP A 160 8.11 12.95 3.89
C ASP A 160 7.89 11.42 3.83
N TYR A 161 6.72 10.98 3.32
CA TYR A 161 6.32 9.59 3.29
C TYR A 161 7.39 8.64 2.72
N ALA A 162 7.94 8.98 1.55
CA ALA A 162 8.98 8.17 0.91
C ALA A 162 10.27 8.10 1.75
N LYS A 163 10.67 9.18 2.41
CA LYS A 163 11.83 9.19 3.31
C LYS A 163 11.60 8.36 4.56
N ASN A 164 10.39 8.41 5.13
CA ASN A 164 10.04 7.65 6.33
C ASN A 164 10.09 6.14 6.06
N ILE A 165 9.63 5.68 4.90
CA ILE A 165 9.73 4.27 4.50
C ILE A 165 11.20 3.80 4.45
N ILE A 166 12.12 4.61 3.92
CA ILE A 166 13.55 4.28 3.91
C ILE A 166 14.07 4.09 5.35
N GLN A 167 13.65 4.92 6.30
CA GLN A 167 14.06 4.78 7.70
C GLN A 167 13.50 3.50 8.34
N ILE A 168 12.27 3.11 7.99
CA ILE A 168 11.66 1.85 8.44
C ILE A 168 12.49 0.65 7.95
N PHE A 169 12.89 0.61 6.69
CA PHE A 169 13.76 -0.44 6.15
C PHE A 169 15.12 -0.48 6.85
N LYS A 170 15.74 0.68 7.11
CA LYS A 170 17.02 0.75 7.82
C LYS A 170 16.91 0.18 9.24
N LYS A 171 15.86 0.53 9.97
CA LYS A 171 15.59 0.01 11.30
C LYS A 171 15.40 -1.51 11.28
N HIS A 172 14.56 -2.01 10.36
CA HIS A 172 14.33 -3.46 10.21
C HIS A 172 15.61 -4.23 9.92
N ASN A 173 16.51 -3.72 9.07
CA ASN A 173 17.79 -4.36 8.79
C ASN A 173 18.70 -4.44 10.02
N ILE A 174 18.73 -3.42 10.87
CA ILE A 174 19.52 -3.43 12.11
C ILE A 174 18.99 -4.50 13.05
N GLU A 175 17.68 -4.53 13.30
CA GLU A 175 17.03 -5.50 14.19
C GLU A 175 17.19 -6.94 13.70
N SER A 176 17.16 -7.16 12.37
CA SER A 176 17.36 -8.49 11.78
C SER A 176 18.80 -8.98 11.98
N ASN A 177 19.80 -8.11 11.83
CA ASN A 177 21.22 -8.48 12.03
C ASN A 177 21.53 -8.79 13.50
N GLU A 178 20.99 -8.04 14.45
CA GLU A 178 21.16 -8.29 15.89
C GLU A 178 20.55 -9.63 16.34
N ASN A 179 19.53 -10.13 15.63
CA ASN A 179 18.91 -11.43 15.93
C ASN A 179 19.68 -12.62 15.34
N ILE A 180 20.58 -12.42 14.37
CA ILE A 180 21.42 -13.47 13.78
C ILE A 180 22.69 -13.69 14.62
N GLU A 181 23.14 -12.68 15.37
CA GLU A 181 24.35 -12.73 16.20
C GLU A 181 24.10 -13.30 17.62
N LYS A 182 22.87 -13.63 17.97
CA LYS A 182 22.47 -14.23 19.26
C LYS A 182 22.19 -15.73 19.12
#